data_3722f5ce96aad8aa3c6a397f86870013
#
_entry.id   3722f5ce96aad8aa3c6a397f86870013
#
_cell.length_a   1.000
_cell.length_b   1.000
_cell.length_c   1.000
_cell.angle_alpha   90.00
_cell.angle_beta   90.00
_cell.angle_gamma   90.00
#
_symmetry.space_group_name_H-M   'P 1'
#
loop_
_entity.id
_entity.type
_entity.pdbx_description
1 polymer ?
#
loop_
_entity_poly.entity_id
_entity_poly.type
_entity_poly.pdbx_seq_one_letter_code
_entity_poly.pdbx_strand_id
1 'polypeptide(L)'
;MAFEAIRLITFDCYGTLIDWENGMLADLHPLFFRGGHRVPDTQILELYGEIEAELESGPYLPYRQVLAKTAQEIGRRMSLPISSEQGAAFADSLTRWKPFIDTLPALQSLARKFRLGIISNVDDDFFAETRKKLAPVEFDFVVTAQQVQSYKPSHRNFEEAVRRSGLSKDQILHAAQSLYHDIAPANALGISNVWVNRPSIRPGSGAAKPGTGKPTYEVRTLAELSALVSSASA
;
A
#
# COMPACT_ATOMS: atom_id res chain seq x y z
N MET A 1 -1.15 -28.25 8.30
CA MET A 1 -2.23 -27.25 8.14
C MET A 1 -1.69 -26.03 7.37
N ALA A 2 -2.57 -25.19 6.80
CA ALA A 2 -2.16 -24.21 5.77
C ALA A 2 -1.13 -23.15 6.21
N PHE A 3 -1.02 -22.81 7.51
CA PHE A 3 -0.12 -21.76 8.03
C PHE A 3 0.97 -22.27 8.98
N GLU A 4 1.11 -23.59 9.16
CA GLU A 4 2.10 -24.16 10.10
C GLU A 4 3.55 -23.83 9.74
N ALA A 5 3.84 -23.72 8.45
CA ALA A 5 5.16 -23.35 7.96
C ALA A 5 5.45 -21.85 8.07
N ILE A 6 4.41 -20.99 8.13
CA ILE A 6 4.57 -19.55 8.12
C ILE A 6 5.27 -19.04 9.40
N ARG A 7 6.28 -18.22 9.23
CA ARG A 7 7.07 -17.59 10.30
C ARG A 7 7.04 -16.07 10.21
N LEU A 8 6.79 -15.54 9.04
CA LEU A 8 6.80 -14.12 8.73
C LEU A 8 5.56 -13.74 7.95
N ILE A 9 4.93 -12.64 8.34
CA ILE A 9 3.92 -11.98 7.53
C ILE A 9 4.51 -10.65 7.05
N THR A 10 4.61 -10.46 5.75
CA THR A 10 4.96 -9.17 5.15
C THR A 10 3.70 -8.44 4.72
N PHE A 11 3.69 -7.12 4.89
CA PHE A 11 2.57 -6.27 4.52
C PHE A 11 2.98 -5.23 3.49
N ASP A 12 2.09 -4.98 2.53
CA ASP A 12 2.00 -3.66 1.92
C ASP A 12 1.50 -2.65 2.95
N CYS A 13 1.73 -1.35 2.72
CA CYS A 13 1.40 -0.32 3.69
C CYS A 13 0.17 0.52 3.30
N TYR A 14 0.25 1.28 2.22
CA TYR A 14 -0.81 2.23 1.84
C TYR A 14 -1.91 1.52 1.05
N GLY A 15 -3.14 1.60 1.56
CA GLY A 15 -4.28 0.80 1.09
C GLY A 15 -4.49 -0.50 1.87
N THR A 16 -3.43 -1.02 2.52
CA THR A 16 -3.48 -2.22 3.35
C THR A 16 -3.58 -1.89 4.84
N LEU A 17 -2.62 -1.15 5.36
CA LEU A 17 -2.51 -0.71 6.76
C LEU A 17 -3.03 0.72 6.95
N ILE A 18 -2.77 1.59 5.99
CA ILE A 18 -3.11 3.03 5.99
C ILE A 18 -4.25 3.29 5.02
N ASP A 19 -5.26 4.02 5.50
CA ASP A 19 -6.41 4.47 4.71
C ASP A 19 -6.01 5.64 3.81
N TRP A 20 -5.36 5.28 2.71
CA TRP A 20 -4.76 6.23 1.79
C TRP A 20 -5.78 6.96 0.92
N GLU A 21 -6.86 6.28 0.51
CA GLU A 21 -7.90 6.92 -0.33
C GLU A 21 -8.58 8.08 0.39
N ASN A 22 -8.99 7.87 1.64
CA ASN A 22 -9.56 8.96 2.45
C ASN A 22 -8.50 10.02 2.75
N GLY A 23 -7.25 9.62 2.99
CA GLY A 23 -6.13 10.54 3.21
C GLY A 23 -5.90 11.45 2.00
N MET A 24 -5.74 10.88 0.80
CA MET A 24 -5.49 11.66 -0.42
C MET A 24 -6.67 12.54 -0.82
N LEU A 25 -7.90 12.02 -0.72
CA LEU A 25 -9.09 12.80 -1.07
C LEU A 25 -9.27 14.02 -0.17
N ALA A 26 -8.94 13.90 1.12
CA ALA A 26 -9.00 15.03 2.04
C ALA A 26 -8.11 16.21 1.62
N ASP A 27 -6.98 15.92 0.96
CA ASP A 27 -6.04 16.94 0.50
C ASP A 27 -6.23 17.34 -0.98
N LEU A 28 -6.77 16.46 -1.84
CA LEU A 28 -7.05 16.78 -3.25
C LEU A 28 -8.35 17.55 -3.45
N HIS A 29 -9.42 17.21 -2.73
CA HIS A 29 -10.69 17.94 -2.87
C HIS A 29 -10.60 19.44 -2.69
N PRO A 30 -9.88 20.00 -1.69
CA PRO A 30 -9.74 21.44 -1.56
C PRO A 30 -9.07 22.12 -2.76
N LEU A 31 -8.19 21.40 -3.47
CA LEU A 31 -7.52 21.92 -4.66
C LEU A 31 -8.52 22.09 -5.82
N PHE A 32 -9.43 21.15 -5.98
CA PHE A 32 -10.45 21.20 -7.04
C PHE A 32 -11.62 22.12 -6.68
N PHE A 33 -12.01 22.19 -5.41
CA PHE A 33 -13.10 23.06 -4.96
C PHE A 33 -12.79 24.55 -5.13
N ARG A 34 -11.54 24.97 -5.05
CA ARG A 34 -11.12 26.36 -5.29
C ARG A 34 -11.44 26.85 -6.71
N GLY A 35 -11.58 25.93 -7.67
CA GLY A 35 -12.01 26.22 -9.03
C GLY A 35 -13.54 26.20 -9.22
N GLY A 36 -14.35 26.01 -8.15
CA GLY A 36 -15.80 25.89 -8.23
C GLY A 36 -16.30 24.54 -8.78
N HIS A 37 -15.40 23.57 -8.97
CA HIS A 37 -15.71 22.25 -9.53
C HIS A 37 -15.96 21.22 -8.44
N ARG A 38 -17.00 20.41 -8.61
CA ARG A 38 -17.21 19.19 -7.83
C ARG A 38 -16.76 17.99 -8.67
N VAL A 39 -15.58 17.49 -8.33
CA VAL A 39 -15.05 16.29 -8.97
C VAL A 39 -15.47 15.07 -8.14
N PRO A 40 -16.08 14.03 -8.76
CA PRO A 40 -16.38 12.79 -8.04
C PRO A 40 -15.13 12.10 -7.51
N ASP A 41 -15.21 11.53 -6.31
CA ASP A 41 -14.14 10.75 -5.68
C ASP A 41 -13.59 9.67 -6.62
N THR A 42 -14.49 8.93 -7.27
CA THR A 42 -14.14 7.84 -8.20
C THR A 42 -13.24 8.31 -9.34
N GLN A 43 -13.55 9.48 -9.91
CA GLN A 43 -12.74 10.04 -11.00
C GLN A 43 -11.33 10.43 -10.52
N ILE A 44 -11.22 11.01 -9.32
CA ILE A 44 -9.92 11.36 -8.74
C ILE A 44 -9.10 10.09 -8.48
N LEU A 45 -9.72 9.09 -7.85
CA LEU A 45 -9.02 7.85 -7.47
C LEU A 45 -8.59 7.03 -8.68
N GLU A 46 -9.43 6.90 -9.70
CA GLU A 46 -9.10 6.18 -10.93
C GLU A 46 -7.95 6.86 -11.70
N LEU A 47 -8.01 8.20 -11.85
CA LEU A 47 -6.91 8.96 -12.46
C LEU A 47 -5.63 8.83 -11.63
N TYR A 48 -5.73 8.85 -10.30
CA TYR A 48 -4.59 8.68 -9.43
C TYR A 48 -3.90 7.34 -9.70
N GLY A 49 -4.65 6.23 -9.65
CA GLY A 49 -4.07 4.89 -9.84
C GLY A 49 -3.47 4.67 -11.23
N GLU A 50 -4.05 5.28 -12.27
CA GLU A 50 -3.50 5.24 -13.63
C GLU A 50 -2.17 6.00 -13.71
N ILE A 51 -2.16 7.26 -13.26
CA ILE A 51 -1.00 8.15 -13.39
C ILE A 51 0.15 7.71 -12.48
N GLU A 52 -0.14 7.32 -11.25
CA GLU A 52 0.87 6.81 -10.34
C GLU A 52 1.58 5.60 -10.94
N ALA A 53 0.83 4.61 -11.45
CA ALA A 53 1.40 3.43 -12.07
C ALA A 53 2.19 3.75 -13.37
N GLU A 54 1.78 4.76 -14.14
CA GLU A 54 2.56 5.25 -15.29
C GLU A 54 3.93 5.79 -14.83
N LEU A 55 3.94 6.64 -13.79
CA LEU A 55 5.17 7.23 -13.26
C LEU A 55 6.10 6.20 -12.63
N GLU A 56 5.55 5.23 -11.89
CA GLU A 56 6.31 4.15 -11.26
C GLU A 56 6.93 3.17 -12.26
N SER A 57 6.32 3.04 -13.46
CA SER A 57 6.83 2.18 -14.54
C SER A 57 8.01 2.78 -15.31
N GLY A 58 8.25 4.07 -15.14
CA GLY A 58 9.35 4.81 -15.76
C GLY A 58 10.69 4.68 -15.02
N PRO A 59 11.67 5.54 -15.32
CA PRO A 59 12.88 5.66 -14.51
C PRO A 59 12.53 5.98 -13.06
N TYR A 60 13.25 5.37 -12.11
CA TYR A 60 12.99 5.59 -10.69
C TYR A 60 13.03 7.07 -10.33
N LEU A 61 11.99 7.52 -9.64
CA LEU A 61 11.87 8.82 -9.00
C LEU A 61 11.60 8.59 -7.51
N PRO A 62 12.05 9.45 -6.58
CA PRO A 62 11.55 9.41 -5.21
C PRO A 62 10.02 9.51 -5.15
N TYR A 63 9.39 8.77 -4.24
CA TYR A 63 7.92 8.71 -4.16
C TYR A 63 7.27 10.07 -3.90
N ARG A 64 7.94 10.94 -3.16
CA ARG A 64 7.55 12.35 -3.00
C ARG A 64 7.35 13.05 -4.35
N GLN A 65 8.23 12.79 -5.31
CA GLN A 65 8.10 13.36 -6.67
C GLN A 65 6.98 12.68 -7.45
N VAL A 66 6.78 11.37 -7.27
CA VAL A 66 5.67 10.64 -7.88
C VAL A 66 4.35 11.25 -7.41
N LEU A 67 4.14 11.40 -6.11
CA LEU A 67 2.93 12.00 -5.55
C LEU A 67 2.67 13.43 -6.07
N ALA A 68 3.69 14.28 -6.05
CA ALA A 68 3.58 15.66 -6.51
C ALA A 68 3.19 15.72 -7.99
N LYS A 69 3.85 14.91 -8.85
CA LYS A 69 3.56 14.82 -10.28
C LYS A 69 2.19 14.21 -10.55
N THR A 70 1.77 13.21 -9.78
CA THR A 70 0.43 12.60 -9.89
C THR A 70 -0.64 13.66 -9.66
N ALA A 71 -0.55 14.46 -8.60
CA ALA A 71 -1.50 15.54 -8.34
C ALA A 71 -1.54 16.56 -9.49
N GLN A 72 -0.38 16.99 -9.98
CA GLN A 72 -0.27 17.95 -11.08
C GLN A 72 -0.89 17.38 -12.38
N GLU A 73 -0.66 16.12 -12.67
CA GLU A 73 -1.16 15.47 -13.88
C GLU A 73 -2.67 15.23 -13.81
N ILE A 74 -3.22 14.87 -12.62
CA ILE A 74 -4.67 14.84 -12.40
C ILE A 74 -5.25 16.23 -12.72
N GLY A 75 -4.70 17.28 -12.14
CA GLY A 75 -5.16 18.65 -12.41
C GLY A 75 -5.09 19.03 -13.88
N ARG A 76 -4.03 18.66 -14.58
CA ARG A 76 -3.86 18.89 -16.02
C ARG A 76 -4.92 18.15 -16.85
N ARG A 77 -5.15 16.85 -16.59
CA ARG A 77 -6.17 16.04 -17.31
C ARG A 77 -7.58 16.55 -17.08
N MET A 78 -7.81 17.17 -15.92
CA MET A 78 -9.11 17.73 -15.55
C MET A 78 -9.28 19.21 -15.97
N SER A 79 -8.29 19.82 -16.62
CA SER A 79 -8.27 21.27 -16.93
C SER A 79 -8.33 22.16 -15.67
N LEU A 80 -7.84 21.67 -14.54
CA LEU A 80 -7.77 22.33 -13.23
C LEU A 80 -6.30 22.33 -12.74
N PRO A 81 -5.43 23.17 -13.30
CA PRO A 81 -3.99 23.06 -13.07
C PRO A 81 -3.64 23.21 -11.58
N ILE A 82 -2.80 22.30 -11.10
CA ILE A 82 -2.22 22.30 -9.75
C ILE A 82 -0.79 22.83 -9.86
N SER A 83 -0.44 23.83 -9.04
CA SER A 83 0.92 24.38 -9.03
C SER A 83 1.93 23.39 -8.42
N SER A 84 3.23 23.65 -8.66
CA SER A 84 4.29 22.82 -8.07
C SER A 84 4.26 22.83 -6.53
N GLU A 85 3.93 23.96 -5.92
CA GLU A 85 3.78 24.11 -4.46
C GLU A 85 2.59 23.28 -3.93
N GLN A 86 1.46 23.31 -4.65
CA GLN A 86 0.29 22.52 -4.30
C GLN A 86 0.56 21.01 -4.45
N GLY A 87 1.28 20.61 -5.51
CA GLY A 87 1.71 19.23 -5.68
C GLY A 87 2.65 18.77 -4.58
N ALA A 88 3.62 19.59 -4.20
CA ALA A 88 4.51 19.30 -3.08
C ALA A 88 3.75 19.20 -1.74
N ALA A 89 2.83 20.13 -1.47
CA ALA A 89 1.98 20.09 -0.28
C ALA A 89 1.09 18.83 -0.22
N PHE A 90 0.58 18.39 -1.38
CA PHE A 90 -0.12 17.11 -1.47
C PHE A 90 0.80 15.92 -1.14
N ALA A 91 2.02 15.89 -1.69
CA ALA A 91 2.97 14.83 -1.37
C ALA A 91 3.28 14.76 0.14
N ASP A 92 3.50 15.92 0.78
CA ASP A 92 3.73 16.00 2.22
C ASP A 92 2.52 15.57 3.07
N SER A 93 1.32 15.57 2.50
CA SER A 93 0.11 15.16 3.19
C SER A 93 0.11 13.68 3.59
N LEU A 94 0.88 12.83 2.91
CA LEU A 94 1.05 11.42 3.24
C LEU A 94 1.40 11.23 4.71
N THR A 95 2.19 12.13 5.28
CA THR A 95 2.55 12.08 6.70
C THR A 95 1.36 12.20 7.65
N ARG A 96 0.17 12.62 7.18
CA ARG A 96 -1.07 12.76 7.96
C ARG A 96 -2.08 11.64 7.77
N TRP A 97 -1.90 10.78 6.74
CA TRP A 97 -2.84 9.69 6.47
C TRP A 97 -2.89 8.72 7.64
N LYS A 98 -4.07 8.21 7.96
CA LYS A 98 -4.31 7.44 9.18
C LYS A 98 -4.38 5.94 8.91
N PRO A 99 -3.99 5.10 9.88
CA PRO A 99 -4.28 3.67 9.82
C PRO A 99 -5.79 3.41 9.76
N PHE A 100 -6.18 2.29 9.12
CA PHE A 100 -7.53 1.77 9.31
C PHE A 100 -7.75 1.41 10.78
N ILE A 101 -9.02 1.42 11.20
CA ILE A 101 -9.38 1.22 12.61
C ILE A 101 -8.94 -0.15 13.15
N ASP A 102 -8.89 -1.16 12.29
CA ASP A 102 -8.51 -2.53 12.63
C ASP A 102 -7.00 -2.80 12.56
N THR A 103 -6.21 -1.87 12.00
CA THR A 103 -4.78 -2.09 11.73
C THR A 103 -3.99 -2.40 13.00
N LEU A 104 -4.04 -1.51 13.99
CA LEU A 104 -3.22 -1.70 15.21
C LEU A 104 -3.62 -2.94 16.01
N PRO A 105 -4.90 -3.20 16.31
CA PRO A 105 -5.29 -4.42 17.02
C PRO A 105 -4.89 -5.70 16.29
N ALA A 106 -5.03 -5.73 14.96
CA ALA A 106 -4.67 -6.89 14.16
C ALA A 106 -3.14 -7.12 14.14
N LEU A 107 -2.35 -6.07 13.89
CA LEU A 107 -0.89 -6.17 13.91
C LEU A 107 -0.36 -6.63 15.28
N GLN A 108 -0.91 -6.10 16.39
CA GLN A 108 -0.56 -6.53 17.73
C GLN A 108 -0.88 -8.01 17.98
N SER A 109 -2.02 -8.48 17.47
CA SER A 109 -2.39 -9.90 17.57
C SER A 109 -1.44 -10.78 16.77
N LEU A 110 -1.13 -10.39 15.52
CA LEU A 110 -0.24 -11.14 14.63
C LEU A 110 1.21 -11.18 15.14
N ALA A 111 1.71 -10.07 15.70
CA ALA A 111 3.06 -9.97 16.25
C ALA A 111 3.33 -10.94 17.43
N ARG A 112 2.28 -11.49 18.05
CA ARG A 112 2.44 -12.51 19.11
C ARG A 112 2.87 -13.88 18.57
N LYS A 113 2.66 -14.12 17.26
CA LYS A 113 2.86 -15.44 16.65
C LYS A 113 3.84 -15.41 15.49
N PHE A 114 3.94 -14.28 14.80
CA PHE A 114 4.69 -14.13 13.57
C PHE A 114 5.66 -12.95 13.67
N ARG A 115 6.79 -13.06 12.99
CA ARG A 115 7.61 -11.91 12.64
C ARG A 115 6.83 -11.06 11.64
N LEU A 116 6.99 -9.74 11.67
CA LEU A 116 6.30 -8.82 10.76
C LEU A 116 7.32 -8.05 9.93
N GLY A 117 7.02 -7.84 8.65
CA GLY A 117 7.85 -7.04 7.75
C GLY A 117 6.98 -6.15 6.86
N ILE A 118 7.60 -5.13 6.26
CA ILE A 118 6.94 -4.20 5.34
C ILE A 118 7.62 -4.25 3.97
N ILE A 119 6.81 -4.21 2.90
CA ILE A 119 7.26 -3.99 1.51
C ILE A 119 6.37 -2.88 0.94
N SER A 120 6.91 -1.68 0.77
CA SER A 120 6.09 -0.50 0.42
C SER A 120 6.72 0.36 -0.68
N ASN A 121 5.86 0.83 -1.60
CA ASN A 121 6.21 1.82 -2.62
C ASN A 121 6.24 3.22 -1.99
N VAL A 122 7.30 3.53 -1.22
CA VAL A 122 7.40 4.78 -0.46
C VAL A 122 8.86 5.17 -0.23
N ASP A 123 9.11 6.43 0.11
CA ASP A 123 10.40 6.93 0.59
C ASP A 123 10.59 6.64 2.09
N ASP A 124 11.84 6.52 2.54
CA ASP A 124 12.18 6.13 3.92
C ASP A 124 11.68 7.14 4.97
N ASP A 125 11.78 8.43 4.68
CA ASP A 125 11.32 9.49 5.58
C ASP A 125 9.79 9.49 5.76
N PHE A 126 9.03 9.24 4.68
CA PHE A 126 7.59 9.08 4.74
C PHE A 126 7.19 7.85 5.57
N PHE A 127 7.89 6.72 5.35
CA PHE A 127 7.62 5.54 6.16
C PHE A 127 7.97 5.74 7.62
N ALA A 128 9.02 6.50 7.95
CA ALA A 128 9.38 6.82 9.33
C ALA A 128 8.25 7.56 10.06
N GLU A 129 7.53 8.48 9.41
CA GLU A 129 6.35 9.13 9.98
C GLU A 129 5.16 8.17 10.11
N THR A 130 4.98 7.30 9.12
CA THR A 130 3.92 6.28 9.17
C THR A 130 4.17 5.27 10.30
N ARG A 131 5.43 4.85 10.51
CA ARG A 131 5.82 3.92 11.59
C ARG A 131 5.42 4.43 12.97
N LYS A 132 5.49 5.74 13.22
CA LYS A 132 5.05 6.33 14.50
C LYS A 132 3.57 6.06 14.79
N LYS A 133 2.73 6.00 13.74
CA LYS A 133 1.30 5.71 13.86
C LYS A 133 1.00 4.23 14.05
N LEU A 134 1.95 3.36 13.71
CA LEU A 134 1.84 1.92 13.88
C LEU A 134 2.46 1.42 15.21
N ALA A 135 3.04 2.32 16.02
CA ALA A 135 3.54 1.99 17.34
C ALA A 135 2.41 1.46 18.26
N PRO A 136 2.70 0.50 19.16
CA PRO A 136 4.02 -0.04 19.53
C PRO A 136 4.45 -1.27 18.69
N VAL A 137 3.86 -1.53 17.53
CA VAL A 137 4.21 -2.69 16.71
C VAL A 137 5.61 -2.51 16.10
N GLU A 138 6.46 -3.51 16.29
CA GLU A 138 7.79 -3.54 15.68
C GLU A 138 7.79 -4.43 14.44
N PHE A 139 8.55 -3.99 13.43
CA PHE A 139 8.78 -4.73 12.20
C PHE A 139 10.24 -5.17 12.14
N ASP A 140 10.48 -6.44 11.83
CA ASP A 140 11.83 -7.02 11.70
C ASP A 140 12.64 -6.31 10.62
N PHE A 141 11.96 -5.92 9.55
CA PHE A 141 12.54 -5.11 8.48
C PHE A 141 11.45 -4.29 7.74
N VAL A 142 11.92 -3.28 7.06
CA VAL A 142 11.13 -2.46 6.15
C VAL A 142 11.89 -2.37 4.83
N VAL A 143 11.26 -2.79 3.75
CA VAL A 143 11.76 -2.62 2.38
C VAL A 143 10.95 -1.50 1.73
N THR A 144 11.60 -0.40 1.42
CA THR A 144 11.00 0.74 0.71
C THR A 144 11.45 0.76 -0.76
N ALA A 145 10.66 1.41 -1.61
CA ALA A 145 11.06 1.64 -3.01
C ALA A 145 12.37 2.44 -3.08
N GLN A 146 12.59 3.37 -2.16
CA GLN A 146 13.82 4.17 -2.10
C GLN A 146 15.05 3.30 -1.86
N GLN A 147 14.99 2.34 -0.94
CA GLN A 147 16.13 1.46 -0.63
C GLN A 147 16.50 0.54 -1.79
N VAL A 148 15.50 0.08 -2.55
CA VAL A 148 15.69 -0.86 -3.67
C VAL A 148 15.87 -0.12 -5.00
N GLN A 149 15.56 1.18 -5.05
CA GLN A 149 15.49 1.98 -6.29
C GLN A 149 14.58 1.31 -7.33
N SER A 150 13.41 0.84 -6.86
CA SER A 150 12.46 0.08 -7.66
C SER A 150 11.09 0.09 -7.00
N TYR A 151 10.05 0.23 -7.80
CA TYR A 151 8.66 0.13 -7.39
C TYR A 151 8.11 -1.29 -7.60
N LYS A 152 7.23 -1.75 -6.71
CA LYS A 152 6.34 -2.88 -7.01
C LYS A 152 5.50 -2.50 -8.25
N PRO A 153 5.23 -3.42 -9.19
CA PRO A 153 5.29 -4.89 -9.08
C PRO A 153 6.65 -5.51 -9.41
N SER A 154 7.75 -4.77 -9.42
CA SER A 154 9.07 -5.37 -9.61
C SER A 154 9.36 -6.43 -8.55
N HIS A 155 9.89 -7.57 -8.97
CA HIS A 155 10.28 -8.66 -8.08
C HIS A 155 11.40 -8.27 -7.10
N ARG A 156 12.22 -7.27 -7.44
CA ARG A 156 13.37 -6.82 -6.62
C ARG A 156 12.97 -6.47 -5.18
N ASN A 157 11.81 -5.85 -4.99
CA ASN A 157 11.31 -5.47 -3.66
C ASN A 157 11.01 -6.70 -2.80
N PHE A 158 10.40 -7.73 -3.41
CA PHE A 158 10.10 -8.99 -2.74
C PHE A 158 11.34 -9.84 -2.49
N GLU A 159 12.25 -9.90 -3.46
CA GLU A 159 13.52 -10.61 -3.33
C GLU A 159 14.39 -10.02 -2.21
N GLU A 160 14.41 -8.69 -2.08
CA GLU A 160 15.07 -8.02 -0.97
C GLU A 160 14.42 -8.35 0.38
N ALA A 161 13.09 -8.43 0.44
CA ALA A 161 12.38 -8.84 1.65
C ALA A 161 12.69 -10.30 2.04
N VAL A 162 12.71 -11.22 1.07
CA VAL A 162 13.11 -12.62 1.29
C VAL A 162 14.56 -12.68 1.81
N ARG A 163 15.49 -11.95 1.18
CA ARG A 163 16.88 -11.89 1.61
C ARG A 163 17.02 -11.38 3.05
N ARG A 164 16.32 -10.28 3.42
CA ARG A 164 16.38 -9.71 4.78
C ARG A 164 15.75 -10.63 5.83
N SER A 165 14.72 -11.36 5.44
CA SER A 165 14.05 -12.28 6.37
C SER A 165 14.92 -13.44 6.81
N GLY A 166 15.83 -13.90 5.94
CA GLY A 166 16.60 -15.13 6.12
C GLY A 166 15.76 -16.40 6.04
N LEU A 167 14.52 -16.31 5.54
CA LEU A 167 13.56 -17.41 5.45
C LEU A 167 13.38 -17.87 3.99
N SER A 168 12.92 -19.10 3.82
CA SER A 168 12.45 -19.58 2.52
C SER A 168 11.06 -19.01 2.20
N LYS A 169 10.71 -18.95 0.92
CA LYS A 169 9.46 -18.32 0.44
C LYS A 169 8.19 -18.99 1.00
N ASP A 170 8.24 -20.30 1.24
CA ASP A 170 7.14 -21.07 1.83
C ASP A 170 6.88 -20.74 3.30
N GLN A 171 7.83 -20.07 3.96
CA GLN A 171 7.69 -19.57 5.34
C GLN A 171 7.16 -18.13 5.41
N ILE A 172 6.88 -17.50 4.27
CA ILE A 172 6.44 -16.11 4.17
C ILE A 172 5.01 -16.05 3.64
N LEU A 173 4.17 -15.26 4.31
CA LEU A 173 2.85 -14.88 3.84
C LEU A 173 2.85 -13.38 3.54
N HIS A 174 2.46 -12.98 2.33
CA HIS A 174 2.34 -11.57 1.98
C HIS A 174 0.88 -11.12 2.01
N ALA A 175 0.56 -10.06 2.75
CA ALA A 175 -0.79 -9.51 2.87
C ALA A 175 -0.87 -8.11 2.28
N ALA A 176 -1.75 -7.90 1.30
CA ALA A 176 -1.83 -6.65 0.56
C ALA A 176 -3.20 -6.40 -0.08
N GLN A 177 -3.51 -5.12 -0.29
CA GLN A 177 -4.73 -4.70 -0.99
C GLN A 177 -4.57 -4.74 -2.52
N SER A 178 -3.38 -4.50 -3.06
CA SER A 178 -3.21 -4.35 -4.50
C SER A 178 -3.02 -5.70 -5.21
N LEU A 179 -3.95 -6.04 -6.11
CA LEU A 179 -3.79 -7.20 -6.99
C LEU A 179 -2.64 -6.99 -7.99
N TYR A 180 -2.40 -5.74 -8.43
CA TYR A 180 -1.37 -5.39 -9.40
C TYR A 180 0.02 -5.33 -8.76
N HIS A 181 0.19 -4.52 -7.71
CA HIS A 181 1.50 -4.26 -7.14
C HIS A 181 2.02 -5.41 -6.27
N ASP A 182 1.11 -6.23 -5.70
CA ASP A 182 1.48 -7.18 -4.64
C ASP A 182 1.11 -8.63 -4.96
N ILE A 183 -0.15 -8.91 -5.26
CA ILE A 183 -0.60 -10.30 -5.42
C ILE A 183 -0.02 -10.94 -6.68
N ALA A 184 0.00 -10.21 -7.80
CA ALA A 184 0.57 -10.73 -9.04
C ALA A 184 2.07 -11.07 -8.92
N PRO A 185 2.95 -10.18 -8.43
CA PRO A 185 4.36 -10.54 -8.24
C PRO A 185 4.58 -11.60 -7.15
N ALA A 186 3.79 -11.64 -6.07
CA ALA A 186 3.86 -12.71 -5.07
C ALA A 186 3.54 -14.07 -5.69
N ASN A 187 2.51 -14.15 -6.54
CA ASN A 187 2.20 -15.37 -7.31
C ASN A 187 3.38 -15.79 -8.20
N ALA A 188 3.94 -14.86 -8.98
CA ALA A 188 5.05 -15.15 -9.88
C ALA A 188 6.30 -15.67 -9.13
N LEU A 189 6.51 -15.21 -7.91
CA LEU A 189 7.62 -15.62 -7.05
C LEU A 189 7.34 -16.87 -6.21
N GLY A 190 6.12 -17.41 -6.23
CA GLY A 190 5.73 -18.55 -5.41
C GLY A 190 5.62 -18.23 -3.91
N ILE A 191 5.30 -16.97 -3.56
CA ILE A 191 5.06 -16.53 -2.19
C ILE A 191 3.55 -16.64 -1.91
N SER A 192 3.19 -17.33 -0.83
CA SER A 192 1.79 -17.38 -0.38
C SER A 192 1.29 -15.97 -0.03
N ASN A 193 0.04 -15.69 -0.41
CA ASN A 193 -0.46 -14.33 -0.25
C ASN A 193 -1.93 -14.28 0.18
N VAL A 194 -2.29 -13.14 0.78
CA VAL A 194 -3.65 -12.81 1.17
C VAL A 194 -4.02 -11.47 0.55
N TRP A 195 -5.08 -11.48 -0.23
CA TRP A 195 -5.68 -10.24 -0.70
C TRP A 195 -6.53 -9.62 0.42
N VAL A 196 -6.14 -8.45 0.89
CA VAL A 196 -6.91 -7.65 1.84
C VAL A 196 -7.85 -6.76 1.04
N ASN A 197 -8.96 -7.32 0.60
CA ASN A 197 -9.98 -6.65 -0.21
C ASN A 197 -10.80 -5.68 0.65
N ARG A 198 -10.19 -4.54 0.97
CA ARG A 198 -10.79 -3.52 1.83
C ARG A 198 -12.15 -3.06 1.31
N PRO A 199 -13.21 -3.08 2.14
CA PRO A 199 -14.51 -2.60 1.72
C PRO A 199 -14.43 -1.09 1.40
N SER A 200 -14.96 -0.71 0.25
CA SER A 200 -15.14 0.69 -0.14
C SER A 200 -16.63 1.01 -0.23
N ILE A 201 -17.00 2.21 0.23
CA ILE A 201 -18.33 2.78 0.00
C ILE A 201 -18.42 3.45 -1.38
N ARG A 202 -17.30 3.56 -2.09
CA ARG A 202 -17.21 4.16 -3.42
C ARG A 202 -17.34 3.08 -4.49
N PRO A 203 -18.08 3.33 -5.57
CA PRO A 203 -18.04 2.45 -6.74
C PRO A 203 -16.68 2.51 -7.45
N GLY A 204 -16.37 1.52 -8.28
CA GLY A 204 -15.14 1.48 -9.08
C GLY A 204 -13.99 0.74 -8.40
N SER A 205 -12.81 0.83 -9.01
CA SER A 205 -11.59 0.14 -8.56
C SER A 205 -10.84 0.86 -7.44
N GLY A 206 -11.28 2.06 -7.05
CA GLY A 206 -10.52 2.93 -6.15
C GLY A 206 -9.25 3.47 -6.78
N ALA A 207 -8.26 3.79 -5.94
CA ALA A 207 -6.98 4.32 -6.37
C ALA A 207 -5.97 3.23 -6.78
N ALA A 208 -6.24 1.97 -6.51
CA ALA A 208 -5.35 0.89 -6.90
C ALA A 208 -5.55 0.52 -8.38
N LYS A 209 -4.44 0.46 -9.14
CA LYS A 209 -4.49 -0.04 -10.51
C LYS A 209 -5.06 -1.47 -10.53
N PRO A 210 -6.04 -1.78 -11.39
CA PRO A 210 -6.56 -3.13 -11.54
C PRO A 210 -5.47 -4.13 -11.91
N GLY A 211 -5.51 -5.31 -11.31
CA GLY A 211 -4.53 -6.37 -11.52
C GLY A 211 -5.18 -7.74 -11.74
N THR A 212 -4.38 -8.68 -12.24
CA THR A 212 -4.80 -10.06 -12.54
C THR A 212 -4.25 -11.07 -11.53
N GLY A 213 -3.70 -10.60 -10.40
CA GLY A 213 -3.20 -11.46 -9.33
C GLY A 213 -4.29 -12.40 -8.80
N LYS A 214 -3.93 -13.66 -8.55
CA LYS A 214 -4.84 -14.68 -8.00
C LYS A 214 -4.47 -14.91 -6.55
N PRO A 215 -5.23 -14.38 -5.58
CA PRO A 215 -4.88 -14.53 -4.17
C PRO A 215 -5.00 -16.01 -3.72
N THR A 216 -4.10 -16.40 -2.82
CA THR A 216 -4.20 -17.70 -2.13
C THR A 216 -5.38 -17.69 -1.15
N TYR A 217 -5.55 -16.54 -0.47
CA TYR A 217 -6.67 -16.28 0.44
C TYR A 217 -7.18 -14.86 0.20
N GLU A 218 -8.44 -14.63 0.55
CA GLU A 218 -9.07 -13.32 0.52
C GLU A 218 -9.69 -13.02 1.89
N VAL A 219 -9.47 -11.79 2.37
CA VAL A 219 -10.11 -11.25 3.58
C VAL A 219 -10.51 -9.80 3.30
N ARG A 220 -11.48 -9.30 4.05
CA ARG A 220 -11.93 -7.90 3.90
C ARG A 220 -11.22 -6.96 4.87
N THR A 221 -10.68 -7.49 5.96
CA THR A 221 -10.06 -6.71 7.04
C THR A 221 -8.83 -7.42 7.58
N LEU A 222 -7.95 -6.67 8.27
CA LEU A 222 -6.84 -7.29 8.99
C LEU A 222 -7.30 -8.07 10.23
N ALA A 223 -8.46 -7.74 10.78
CA ALA A 223 -9.08 -8.53 11.84
C ALA A 223 -9.43 -9.94 11.32
N GLU A 224 -9.99 -10.03 10.11
CA GLU A 224 -10.24 -11.33 9.45
C GLU A 224 -8.95 -12.07 9.13
N LEU A 225 -7.87 -11.37 8.69
CA LEU A 225 -6.56 -11.98 8.50
C LEU A 225 -6.05 -12.59 9.82
N SER A 226 -6.12 -11.84 10.91
CA SER A 226 -5.69 -12.33 12.22
C SER A 226 -6.48 -13.56 12.66
N ALA A 227 -7.79 -13.60 12.42
CA ALA A 227 -8.62 -14.75 12.71
C ALA A 227 -8.27 -15.96 11.81
N LEU A 228 -8.07 -15.72 10.51
CA LEU A 228 -7.73 -16.75 9.52
C LEU A 228 -6.46 -17.52 9.91
N VAL A 229 -5.37 -16.79 10.23
CA VAL A 229 -4.09 -17.43 10.57
C VAL A 229 -4.08 -18.01 12.00
N SER A 230 -5.01 -17.58 12.87
CA SER A 230 -5.15 -18.12 14.24
C SER A 230 -5.94 -19.43 14.30
N SER A 231 -6.98 -19.56 13.49
CA SER A 231 -7.85 -20.75 13.46
C SER A 231 -7.17 -22.00 12.89
N ALA A 232 -6.13 -21.82 12.09
CA ALA A 232 -5.38 -22.91 11.49
C ALA A 232 -4.26 -23.47 12.40
N SER A 233 -4.10 -22.92 13.60
CA SER A 233 -3.08 -23.34 14.60
C SER A 233 -3.70 -24.08 15.80
N ALA A 234 -5.00 -24.34 15.78
CA ALA A 234 -5.75 -25.15 16.71
C ALA A 234 -6.09 -26.52 16.10
#